data_6587d806270290ac01f63f83d717d55c
#
_entry.id   6587d806270290ac01f63f83d717d55c
#
_cell.length_a   1.000
_cell.length_b   1.000
_cell.length_c   1.000
_cell.angle_alpha   90.00
_cell.angle_beta   90.00
_cell.angle_gamma   90.00
#
_symmetry.space_group_name_H-M   'P 1'
#
loop_
_entity.id
_entity.type
_entity.pdbx_description
1 polymer ?
#
loop_
_entity_poly.entity_id
_entity_poly.type
_entity_poly.pdbx_seq_one_letter_code
_entity_poly.pdbx_strand_id
1 'polypeptide(L)'
;MSVFIPIPKKGNAKECSNYHTIGLISHASKVMLKILQSRLQQYVNQELADVQAGFRKGRGTRDQIANIAGSSKKQEGFRNIYFCFINYAKAFDHVDHNKLWKILKEMGIPDHLTCLLRNLCAGQEATVRTGHGTTELVPNRKRSMSRLYIVTLLI
;
A
#
# COMPACT_ATOMS: atom_id res chain seq x y z
N MET A 1 5.02 0.69 18.26
CA MET A 1 5.51 -0.71 18.23
C MET A 1 4.57 -1.55 17.40
N SER A 2 5.08 -2.31 16.45
CA SER A 2 4.30 -3.20 15.58
C SER A 2 4.87 -4.62 15.68
N VAL A 3 3.99 -5.62 15.56
CA VAL A 3 4.40 -7.04 15.59
C VAL A 3 4.22 -7.61 14.19
N PHE A 4 5.29 -8.18 13.62
CA PHE A 4 5.24 -8.87 12.35
C PHE A 4 5.13 -10.37 12.53
N ILE A 5 4.22 -10.98 11.79
CA ILE A 5 4.06 -12.43 11.72
C ILE A 5 4.46 -12.86 10.30
N PRO A 6 5.54 -13.65 10.14
CA PRO A 6 5.93 -14.19 8.85
C PRO A 6 5.03 -15.38 8.50
N ILE A 7 4.42 -15.34 7.32
CA ILE A 7 3.62 -16.44 6.77
C ILE A 7 4.39 -17.03 5.59
N PRO A 8 4.68 -18.34 5.60
CA PRO A 8 5.39 -18.97 4.50
C PRO A 8 4.52 -19.00 3.23
N LYS A 9 5.14 -18.69 2.09
CA LYS A 9 4.59 -18.96 0.77
C LYS A 9 4.90 -20.39 0.36
N LYS A 10 4.27 -20.87 -0.72
CA LYS A 10 4.67 -22.12 -1.36
C LYS A 10 6.12 -21.99 -1.85
N GLY A 11 6.99 -22.91 -1.42
CA GLY A 11 8.40 -22.94 -1.80
C GLY A 11 9.34 -23.27 -0.66
N ASN A 12 10.62 -22.93 -0.82
CA ASN A 12 11.65 -23.22 0.17
C ASN A 12 11.51 -22.34 1.42
N ALA A 13 11.18 -22.94 2.56
CA ALA A 13 11.01 -22.25 3.85
C ALA A 13 12.32 -21.66 4.42
N LYS A 14 13.48 -22.01 3.86
CA LYS A 14 14.77 -21.44 4.27
C LYS A 14 15.07 -20.06 3.68
N GLU A 15 14.32 -19.66 2.65
CA GLU A 15 14.52 -18.37 2.00
C GLU A 15 13.59 -17.31 2.56
N CYS A 16 14.13 -16.18 3.04
CA CYS A 16 13.36 -15.05 3.56
C CYS A 16 12.43 -14.43 2.50
N SER A 17 12.76 -14.53 1.22
CA SER A 17 11.94 -14.09 0.09
C SER A 17 10.61 -14.84 -0.03
N ASN A 18 10.56 -16.07 0.49
CA ASN A 18 9.38 -16.93 0.48
C ASN A 18 8.42 -16.69 1.65
N TYR A 19 8.59 -15.60 2.38
CA TYR A 19 7.66 -15.21 3.41
C TYR A 19 6.85 -13.97 3.03
N HIS A 20 5.60 -13.99 3.44
CA HIS A 20 4.73 -12.82 3.44
C HIS A 20 4.54 -12.36 4.87
N THR A 21 4.81 -11.09 5.16
CA THR A 21 4.68 -10.58 6.52
C THR A 21 3.31 -9.94 6.74
N ILE A 22 2.63 -10.33 7.82
CA ILE A 22 1.45 -9.63 8.31
C ILE A 22 1.89 -8.76 9.48
N GLY A 23 1.57 -7.46 9.41
CA GLY A 23 1.82 -6.54 10.50
C GLY A 23 0.60 -6.37 11.39
N LEU A 24 0.78 -6.58 12.69
CA LEU A 24 -0.23 -6.29 13.70
C LEU A 24 0.08 -4.94 14.33
N ILE A 25 -0.91 -4.06 14.32
CA ILE A 25 -0.89 -2.76 14.98
C ILE A 25 -2.00 -2.68 16.02
N SER A 26 -1.83 -1.81 17.02
CA SER A 26 -2.84 -1.61 18.07
C SER A 26 -4.16 -1.09 17.48
N HIS A 27 -5.27 -1.36 18.17
CA HIS A 27 -6.58 -0.87 17.76
C HIS A 27 -6.64 0.67 17.76
N ALA A 28 -5.99 1.31 18.73
CA ALA A 28 -5.89 2.78 18.76
C ALA A 28 -5.20 3.33 17.50
N SER A 29 -4.08 2.70 17.08
CA SER A 29 -3.39 3.07 15.84
C SER A 29 -4.27 2.87 14.60
N LYS A 30 -5.07 1.79 14.56
CA LYS A 30 -6.02 1.55 13.45
C LYS A 30 -7.08 2.64 13.36
N VAL A 31 -7.66 3.05 14.51
CA VAL A 31 -8.65 4.14 14.55
C VAL A 31 -8.04 5.44 14.06
N MET A 32 -6.86 5.79 14.56
CA MET A 32 -6.14 6.99 14.12
C MET A 32 -5.86 6.99 12.61
N LEU A 33 -5.38 5.87 12.07
CA LEU A 33 -5.13 5.73 10.64
C LEU A 33 -6.42 5.88 9.83
N LYS A 34 -7.55 5.35 10.33
CA LYS A 34 -8.85 5.48 9.67
C LYS A 34 -9.35 6.93 9.62
N ILE A 35 -9.12 7.69 10.69
CA ILE A 35 -9.43 9.13 10.73
C ILE A 35 -8.55 9.88 9.72
N LEU A 36 -7.24 9.60 9.68
CA LEU A 36 -6.34 10.21 8.72
C LEU A 36 -6.70 9.85 7.28
N GLN A 37 -7.01 8.59 7.01
CA GLN A 37 -7.49 8.12 5.71
C GLN A 37 -8.71 8.93 5.26
N SER A 38 -9.73 9.06 6.12
CA SER A 38 -10.93 9.80 5.80
C SER A 38 -10.65 11.28 5.46
N ARG A 39 -9.70 11.90 6.16
CA ARG A 39 -9.30 13.30 5.91
C ARG A 39 -8.49 13.46 4.62
N LEU A 40 -7.64 12.49 4.31
CA LEU A 40 -6.80 12.53 3.11
C LEU A 40 -7.59 12.20 1.83
N GLN A 41 -8.61 11.34 1.95
CA GLN A 41 -9.35 10.82 0.82
C GLN A 41 -10.03 11.92 -0.02
N GLN A 42 -10.44 13.03 0.60
CA GLN A 42 -11.03 14.16 -0.13
C GLN A 42 -10.04 14.81 -1.10
N TYR A 43 -8.75 14.88 -0.73
CA TYR A 43 -7.69 15.43 -1.60
C TYR A 43 -7.28 14.41 -2.65
N VAL A 44 -7.03 13.17 -2.23
CA VAL A 44 -6.58 12.09 -3.12
C VAL A 44 -7.62 11.79 -4.20
N ASN A 45 -8.91 11.81 -3.89
CA ASN A 45 -9.97 11.54 -4.87
C ASN A 45 -10.03 12.57 -6.00
N GLN A 46 -9.58 13.80 -5.78
CA GLN A 46 -9.53 14.83 -6.82
C GLN A 46 -8.39 14.61 -7.81
N GLU A 47 -7.31 14.00 -7.37
CA GLU A 47 -6.10 13.75 -8.17
C GLU A 47 -6.09 12.38 -8.85
N LEU A 48 -6.97 11.45 -8.41
CA LEU A 48 -7.02 10.11 -8.98
C LEU A 48 -7.63 10.15 -10.38
N ALA A 49 -6.89 9.64 -11.35
CA ALA A 49 -7.37 9.47 -12.71
C ALA A 49 -8.62 8.55 -12.75
N ASP A 50 -9.58 8.86 -13.64
CA ASP A 50 -10.81 8.08 -13.75
C ASP A 50 -10.60 6.62 -14.14
N VAL A 51 -9.50 6.33 -14.81
CA VAL A 51 -9.11 4.96 -15.19
C VAL A 51 -8.57 4.14 -14.02
N GLN A 52 -8.18 4.79 -12.90
CA GLN A 52 -7.68 4.08 -11.74
C GLN A 52 -8.81 3.39 -11.00
N ALA A 53 -8.71 2.08 -10.85
CA ALA A 53 -9.66 1.27 -10.08
C ALA A 53 -9.13 0.82 -8.74
N GLY A 54 -7.82 0.62 -8.61
CA GLY A 54 -7.20 0.20 -7.36
C GLY A 54 -7.38 1.22 -6.26
N PHE A 55 -7.74 0.76 -5.05
CA PHE A 55 -7.95 1.58 -3.85
C PHE A 55 -9.04 2.66 -3.97
N ARG A 56 -9.95 2.51 -4.89
CA ARG A 56 -11.06 3.44 -5.12
C ARG A 56 -12.39 2.79 -4.72
N LYS A 57 -13.15 3.48 -3.87
CA LYS A 57 -14.48 3.03 -3.43
C LYS A 57 -15.44 2.89 -4.63
N GLY A 58 -16.14 1.76 -4.72
CA GLY A 58 -17.10 1.49 -5.81
C GLY A 58 -16.46 1.03 -7.11
N ARG A 59 -15.14 0.79 -7.15
CA ARG A 59 -14.43 0.20 -8.29
C ARG A 59 -13.92 -1.19 -7.93
N GLY A 60 -14.35 -2.20 -8.69
CA GLY A 60 -13.98 -3.59 -8.45
C GLY A 60 -13.22 -4.23 -9.61
N THR A 61 -12.66 -5.42 -9.37
CA THR A 61 -12.02 -6.22 -10.42
C THR A 61 -12.99 -6.60 -11.54
N ARG A 62 -14.28 -6.79 -11.22
CA ARG A 62 -15.33 -7.06 -12.22
C ARG A 62 -15.48 -5.93 -13.23
N ASP A 63 -15.46 -4.68 -12.76
CA ASP A 63 -15.56 -3.50 -13.63
C ASP A 63 -14.36 -3.42 -14.57
N GLN A 64 -13.16 -3.76 -14.07
CA GLN A 64 -11.96 -3.75 -14.90
C GLN A 64 -11.96 -4.86 -15.95
N ILE A 65 -12.44 -6.05 -15.61
CA ILE A 65 -12.62 -7.16 -16.56
C ILE A 65 -13.64 -6.75 -17.63
N ALA A 66 -14.75 -6.14 -17.23
CA ALA A 66 -15.77 -5.65 -18.17
C ALA A 66 -15.22 -4.56 -19.10
N ASN A 67 -14.41 -3.63 -18.59
CA ASN A 67 -13.76 -2.59 -19.38
C ASN A 67 -12.80 -3.17 -20.42
N ILE A 68 -11.98 -4.17 -20.04
CA ILE A 68 -11.09 -4.87 -20.98
C ILE A 68 -11.89 -5.60 -22.05
N ALA A 69 -12.91 -6.36 -21.64
CA ALA A 69 -13.77 -7.09 -22.57
C ALA A 69 -14.56 -6.14 -23.50
N GLY A 70 -15.04 -5.01 -22.98
CA GLY A 70 -15.73 -3.99 -23.76
C GLY A 70 -14.83 -3.29 -24.76
N SER A 71 -13.57 -3.02 -24.37
CA SER A 71 -12.58 -2.44 -25.28
C SER A 71 -12.24 -3.40 -26.42
N SER A 72 -12.14 -4.70 -26.14
CA SER A 72 -11.90 -5.73 -27.15
C SER A 72 -13.03 -5.81 -28.16
N LYS A 73 -14.30 -5.73 -27.72
CA LYS A 73 -15.49 -5.78 -28.61
C LYS A 73 -15.66 -4.53 -29.46
N LYS A 74 -15.38 -3.36 -28.94
CA LYS A 74 -15.51 -2.08 -29.68
C LYS A 74 -14.51 -1.93 -30.83
N GLN A 75 -13.47 -2.76 -30.86
CA GLN A 75 -12.42 -2.71 -31.87
C GLN A 75 -12.45 -3.87 -32.86
N GLU A 76 -13.65 -4.42 -33.14
CA GLU A 76 -13.83 -5.48 -34.14
C GLU A 76 -13.29 -5.14 -35.55
N GLY A 77 -12.96 -3.86 -35.82
CA GLY A 77 -12.29 -3.41 -37.04
C GLY A 77 -10.76 -3.43 -37.01
N PHE A 78 -10.12 -3.65 -35.86
CA PHE A 78 -8.65 -3.71 -35.72
C PHE A 78 -8.19 -5.16 -35.60
N ARG A 79 -7.20 -5.53 -36.40
CA ARG A 79 -6.77 -6.94 -36.54
C ARG A 79 -6.12 -7.54 -35.30
N ASN A 80 -5.44 -6.72 -34.44
CA ASN A 80 -4.75 -7.21 -33.26
C ASN A 80 -4.78 -6.19 -32.13
N ILE A 81 -5.11 -6.64 -30.90
CA ILE A 81 -5.01 -5.85 -29.67
C ILE A 81 -3.94 -6.51 -28.79
N TYR A 82 -2.99 -5.73 -28.33
CA TYR A 82 -1.92 -6.20 -27.45
C TYR A 82 -2.14 -5.63 -26.06
N PHE A 83 -2.19 -6.52 -25.05
CA PHE A 83 -2.27 -6.13 -23.63
C PHE A 83 -0.92 -6.36 -22.96
N CYS A 84 -0.44 -5.34 -22.23
CA CYS A 84 0.74 -5.46 -21.40
C CYS A 84 0.33 -5.35 -19.93
N PHE A 85 0.63 -6.37 -19.12
CA PHE A 85 0.38 -6.39 -17.69
C PHE A 85 1.68 -6.23 -16.93
N ILE A 86 1.79 -5.14 -16.15
CA ILE A 86 2.97 -4.85 -15.35
C ILE A 86 2.63 -5.09 -13.88
N ASN A 87 3.34 -6.04 -13.25
CA ASN A 87 3.20 -6.35 -11.84
C ASN A 87 4.48 -5.97 -11.09
N TYR A 88 4.38 -4.99 -10.19
CA TYR A 88 5.51 -4.56 -9.38
C TYR A 88 5.69 -5.50 -8.17
N ALA A 89 6.85 -6.13 -8.07
CA ALA A 89 7.24 -6.85 -6.87
C ALA A 89 7.52 -5.86 -5.73
N LYS A 90 6.81 -6.01 -4.61
CA LYS A 90 7.00 -5.18 -3.40
C LYS A 90 6.90 -3.66 -3.66
N ALA A 91 5.91 -3.22 -4.44
CA ALA A 91 5.73 -1.82 -4.83
C ALA A 91 5.85 -0.84 -3.64
N PHE A 92 5.19 -1.16 -2.51
CA PHE A 92 5.20 -0.29 -1.33
C PHE A 92 6.56 -0.23 -0.61
N ASP A 93 7.43 -1.23 -0.79
CA ASP A 93 8.77 -1.23 -0.18
C ASP A 93 9.74 -0.32 -0.95
N HIS A 94 9.39 0.07 -2.17
CA HIS A 94 10.18 0.95 -3.03
C HIS A 94 9.72 2.41 -3.05
N VAL A 95 8.75 2.77 -2.22
CA VAL A 95 8.27 4.16 -2.13
C VAL A 95 9.36 5.04 -1.52
N ASP A 96 9.77 6.07 -2.26
CA ASP A 96 10.66 7.11 -1.77
C ASP A 96 9.84 8.11 -0.93
N HIS A 97 10.10 8.17 0.37
CA HIS A 97 9.37 9.02 1.28
C HIS A 97 9.53 10.51 0.95
N ASN A 98 10.72 10.96 0.53
CA ASN A 98 10.93 12.37 0.20
C ASN A 98 10.07 12.79 -1.00
N LYS A 99 10.02 11.93 -2.02
CA LYS A 99 9.13 12.14 -3.18
C LYS A 99 7.66 12.10 -2.76
N LEU A 100 7.28 11.15 -1.88
CA LEU A 100 5.92 11.06 -1.35
C LEU A 100 5.49 12.36 -0.68
N TRP A 101 6.32 12.92 0.22
CA TRP A 101 5.99 14.17 0.91
C TRP A 101 5.85 15.36 -0.04
N LYS A 102 6.67 15.39 -1.09
CA LYS A 102 6.58 16.40 -2.13
C LYS A 102 5.26 16.30 -2.91
N ILE A 103 4.90 15.11 -3.35
CA ILE A 103 3.64 14.85 -4.06
C ILE A 103 2.43 15.21 -3.20
N LEU A 104 2.40 14.82 -1.92
CA LEU A 104 1.30 15.16 -1.01
C LEU A 104 1.13 16.68 -0.87
N LYS A 105 2.23 17.43 -0.85
CA LYS A 105 2.20 18.89 -0.82
C LYS A 105 1.69 19.48 -2.14
N GLU A 106 2.11 18.94 -3.28
CA GLU A 106 1.65 19.33 -4.61
C GLU A 106 0.14 19.07 -4.79
N MET A 107 -0.39 18.01 -4.17
CA MET A 107 -1.83 17.70 -4.11
C MET A 107 -2.63 18.64 -3.19
N GLY A 108 -2.01 19.66 -2.60
CA GLY A 108 -2.67 20.61 -1.69
C GLY A 108 -3.04 20.03 -0.33
N ILE A 109 -2.45 18.91 0.09
CA ILE A 109 -2.68 18.35 1.42
C ILE A 109 -2.05 19.27 2.46
N PRO A 110 -2.82 19.69 3.49
CA PRO A 110 -2.33 20.60 4.52
C PRO A 110 -1.08 20.09 5.25
N ASP A 111 -0.16 20.99 5.56
CA ASP A 111 1.12 20.65 6.18
C ASP A 111 0.97 19.90 7.51
N HIS A 112 -0.06 20.19 8.31
CA HIS A 112 -0.30 19.47 9.56
C HIS A 112 -0.63 17.99 9.34
N LEU A 113 -1.36 17.62 8.28
CA LEU A 113 -1.64 16.22 7.94
C LEU A 113 -0.39 15.52 7.41
N THR A 114 0.38 16.19 6.56
CA THR A 114 1.66 15.67 6.06
C THR A 114 2.67 15.47 7.19
N CYS A 115 2.72 16.40 8.17
CA CYS A 115 3.55 16.27 9.35
C CYS A 115 3.15 15.08 10.23
N LEU A 116 1.84 14.87 10.46
CA LEU A 116 1.34 13.69 11.19
C LEU A 116 1.74 12.39 10.50
N LEU A 117 1.58 12.31 9.18
CA LEU A 117 2.00 11.14 8.41
C LEU A 117 3.50 10.88 8.51
N ARG A 118 4.30 11.93 8.41
CA ARG A 118 5.76 11.85 8.54
C ARG A 118 6.16 11.35 9.92
N ASN A 119 5.54 11.85 10.98
CA ASN A 119 5.77 11.41 12.35
C ASN A 119 5.34 9.95 12.57
N LEU A 120 4.23 9.51 11.97
CA LEU A 120 3.81 8.12 12.00
C LEU A 120 4.80 7.19 11.30
N CYS A 121 5.46 7.65 10.25
CA CYS A 121 6.46 6.88 9.54
C CYS A 121 7.86 6.93 10.20
N ALA A 122 8.11 7.93 11.05
CA ALA A 122 9.38 8.10 11.76
C ALA A 122 9.42 7.27 13.04
N GLY A 123 10.61 6.80 13.41
CA GLY A 123 10.87 6.20 14.73
C GLY A 123 10.08 4.92 15.03
N GLN A 124 9.67 4.19 14.02
CA GLN A 124 8.91 2.95 14.24
C GLN A 124 9.82 1.79 14.62
N GLU A 125 9.39 1.04 15.63
CA GLU A 125 10.04 -0.17 16.11
C GLU A 125 9.15 -1.37 15.82
N ALA A 126 9.76 -2.49 15.48
CA ALA A 126 9.08 -3.74 15.21
C ALA A 126 9.71 -4.92 15.92
N THR A 127 8.85 -5.88 16.23
CA THR A 127 9.27 -7.21 16.62
C THR A 127 8.73 -8.23 15.62
N VAL A 128 9.43 -9.33 15.44
CA VAL A 128 8.96 -10.44 14.62
C VAL A 128 8.57 -11.58 15.56
N ARG A 129 7.33 -12.03 15.44
CA ARG A 129 6.80 -13.14 16.21
C ARG A 129 6.81 -14.41 15.36
N THR A 130 7.54 -15.41 15.79
CA THR A 130 7.61 -16.74 15.17
C THR A 130 7.04 -17.79 16.10
N GLY A 131 6.92 -19.03 15.65
CA GLY A 131 6.56 -20.18 16.53
C GLY A 131 7.56 -20.45 17.66
N HIS A 132 8.79 -19.94 17.54
CA HIS A 132 9.87 -20.12 18.53
C HIS A 132 10.01 -18.93 19.49
N GLY A 133 9.20 -17.90 19.36
CA GLY A 133 9.23 -16.72 20.22
C GLY A 133 9.20 -15.41 19.46
N THR A 134 9.50 -14.33 20.18
CA THR A 134 9.52 -12.96 19.62
C THR A 134 10.95 -12.45 19.61
N THR A 135 11.36 -11.85 18.51
CA THR A 135 12.70 -11.24 18.39
C THR A 135 12.81 -9.99 19.26
N GLU A 136 14.04 -9.57 19.54
CA GLU A 136 14.30 -8.23 20.07
C GLU A 136 13.76 -7.15 19.16
N LEU A 137 13.60 -5.95 19.72
CA LEU A 137 13.17 -4.75 18.96
C LEU A 137 14.16 -4.46 17.84
N VAL A 138 13.68 -4.51 16.62
CA VAL A 138 14.47 -4.12 15.45
C VAL A 138 14.07 -2.70 15.07
N PRO A 139 15.02 -1.74 15.14
CA PRO A 139 14.75 -0.39 14.65
C PRO A 139 14.49 -0.43 13.15
N ASN A 140 13.44 0.23 12.72
CA ASN A 140 13.08 0.25 11.31
C ASN A 140 14.06 1.12 10.51
N ARG A 141 15.15 0.51 10.10
CA ARG A 141 16.18 1.15 9.27
C ARG A 141 15.78 1.20 7.80
N LYS A 142 14.69 1.82 7.42
CA LYS A 142 14.28 2.04 6.02
C LYS A 142 13.23 1.05 5.47
N ARG A 143 12.06 1.56 5.17
CA ARG A 143 11.08 1.09 4.16
C ARG A 143 10.04 0.04 4.53
N SER A 144 10.24 -0.89 5.47
CA SER A 144 9.30 -2.02 5.65
C SER A 144 8.03 -1.67 6.43
N MET A 145 8.10 -0.76 7.39
CA MET A 145 6.94 -0.42 8.23
C MET A 145 6.08 0.73 7.72
N SER A 146 6.64 1.62 6.93
CA SER A 146 5.87 2.62 6.19
C SER A 146 4.82 1.95 5.29
N ARG A 147 5.13 0.76 4.77
CA ARG A 147 4.20 -0.08 4.04
C ARG A 147 2.90 -0.33 4.79
N LEU A 148 2.96 -0.70 6.07
CA LEU A 148 1.77 -1.01 6.87
C LEU A 148 0.85 0.21 6.97
N TYR A 149 1.42 1.37 7.25
CA TYR A 149 0.65 2.61 7.40
C TYR A 149 0.20 3.18 6.06
N ILE A 150 1.07 3.18 5.06
CA ILE A 150 0.72 3.64 3.70
C ILE A 150 -0.37 2.77 3.09
N VAL A 151 -0.26 1.44 3.21
CA VAL A 151 -1.30 0.51 2.72
C VAL A 151 -2.61 0.74 3.46
N THR A 152 -2.59 0.87 4.79
CA THR A 152 -3.82 1.11 5.58
C THR A 152 -4.45 2.48 5.26
N LEU A 153 -3.67 3.45 4.81
CA LEU A 153 -4.17 4.77 4.39
C LEU A 153 -4.74 4.77 2.97
N LEU A 154 -4.29 3.86 2.12
CA LEU A 154 -4.71 3.78 0.71
C LEU A 154 -5.86 2.79 0.47
N ILE A 155 -6.12 1.86 1.41
CA ILE A 155 -7.24 0.91 1.38
C ILE A 155 -8.41 1.43 2.20
#